data_714d7468345a9c1b6e7faef29c596328
#
_entry.id   714d7468345a9c1b6e7faef29c596328
#
_cell.length_a   1.000
_cell.length_b   1.000
_cell.length_c   1.000
_cell.angle_alpha   90.00
_cell.angle_beta   90.00
_cell.angle_gamma   90.00
#
_symmetry.space_group_name_H-M   'P 1'
#
loop_
_entity.id
_entity.type
_entity.pdbx_description
1 polymer ?
#
loop_
_entity_poly.entity_id
_entity_poly.type
_entity_poly.pdbx_seq_one_letter_code
_entity_poly.pdbx_strand_id
1 'polypeptide(L)'
;VSNGYAVIAQNNFVEIEVIGDYRCISSNGSPNHAIGQFPNRGNPNRFKSQNVKICVDARPSITGRIDRRSNGSGITITGIILRPGTADWYDNSSPRGFSRDRSSGWNLEGMGPKNTLGLDLENAHVDNRGLYHYHGVSPSLASSLNGTLLGYAADGHEIHYTGEKMQSSWRLKNGTRATSPFGTYDGTYNEDYHYVAGSGNLDECNGAKTEGRYVYYATDTYPFFQGAF
;
A
#
# COMPACT_ATOMS: atom_id res chain seq x y z
N VAL A 1 5.37 -7.67 -27.18
CA VAL A 1 6.59 -8.12 -26.46
C VAL A 1 6.10 -8.74 -25.18
N SER A 2 6.06 -10.11 -25.12
CA SER A 2 5.67 -10.85 -23.94
C SER A 2 6.72 -10.65 -22.85
N ASN A 3 6.40 -9.91 -21.80
CA ASN A 3 7.20 -9.90 -20.59
C ASN A 3 7.10 -11.29 -19.96
N GLY A 4 8.17 -12.10 -20.11
CA GLY A 4 8.24 -13.43 -19.54
C GLY A 4 8.14 -13.37 -18.01
N TYR A 5 7.10 -13.96 -17.46
CA TYR A 5 6.97 -14.18 -16.04
C TYR A 5 7.90 -15.31 -15.62
N ALA A 6 8.87 -15.02 -14.77
CA ALA A 6 9.48 -16.07 -13.99
C ALA A 6 8.48 -16.45 -12.89
N VAL A 7 7.78 -17.56 -13.08
CA VAL A 7 6.95 -18.16 -12.03
C VAL A 7 7.89 -18.67 -10.95
N ILE A 8 8.14 -17.87 -9.93
CA ILE A 8 8.74 -18.36 -8.71
C ILE A 8 7.58 -18.90 -7.87
N ALA A 9 7.29 -20.18 -8.02
CA ALA A 9 6.42 -20.89 -7.10
C ALA A 9 7.13 -20.92 -5.74
N GLN A 10 6.80 -19.98 -4.90
CA GLN A 10 7.27 -19.93 -3.51
C GLN A 10 6.21 -20.64 -2.66
N ASN A 11 6.65 -21.49 -1.75
CA ASN A 11 5.75 -22.02 -0.73
C ASN A 11 5.33 -20.85 0.17
N ASN A 12 4.14 -20.31 -0.04
CA ASN A 12 3.56 -19.33 0.89
C ASN A 12 3.37 -20.02 2.24
N PHE A 13 3.84 -19.35 3.30
CA PHE A 13 3.54 -19.71 4.67
C PHE A 13 2.94 -18.50 5.37
N VAL A 14 1.80 -18.69 5.97
CA VAL A 14 1.17 -17.70 6.86
C VAL A 14 0.43 -18.42 7.97
N GLU A 15 0.58 -17.92 9.18
CA GLU A 15 -0.12 -18.35 10.37
C GLU A 15 -0.71 -17.12 11.07
N ILE A 16 -1.98 -17.17 11.43
CA ILE A 16 -2.68 -16.08 12.11
C ILE A 16 -3.25 -16.65 13.42
N GLU A 17 -2.81 -16.10 14.53
CA GLU A 17 -3.24 -16.52 15.86
C GLU A 17 -3.66 -15.31 16.71
N VAL A 18 -4.55 -15.52 17.66
CA VAL A 18 -4.89 -14.50 18.66
C VAL A 18 -4.32 -14.94 20.00
N ILE A 19 -3.41 -14.13 20.53
CA ILE A 19 -2.73 -14.35 21.79
C ILE A 19 -3.09 -13.21 22.75
N GLY A 20 -3.97 -13.46 23.70
CA GLY A 20 -4.47 -12.42 24.57
C GLY A 20 -5.24 -11.35 23.80
N ASP A 21 -4.77 -10.12 23.87
CA ASP A 21 -5.36 -8.98 23.19
C ASP A 21 -4.75 -8.70 21.80
N TYR A 22 -3.84 -9.54 21.33
CA TYR A 22 -3.12 -9.34 20.09
C TYR A 22 -3.48 -10.40 19.05
N ARG A 23 -3.63 -9.96 17.81
CA ARG A 23 -3.62 -10.78 16.60
C ARG A 23 -2.21 -10.77 16.02
N CYS A 24 -1.55 -11.93 16.01
CA CYS A 24 -0.22 -12.10 15.50
C CYS A 24 -0.27 -12.80 14.14
N ILE A 25 0.39 -12.23 13.14
CA ILE A 25 0.53 -12.80 11.81
C ILE A 25 2.02 -13.13 11.61
N SER A 26 2.31 -14.41 11.45
CA SER A 26 3.63 -14.93 11.11
C SER A 26 3.65 -15.36 9.65
N SER A 27 4.67 -14.98 8.89
CA SER A 27 4.75 -15.26 7.45
C SER A 27 6.20 -15.40 6.99
N ASN A 28 6.40 -16.15 5.92
CA ASN A 28 7.69 -16.16 5.21
C ASN A 28 7.83 -15.04 4.17
N GLY A 29 6.86 -14.12 4.07
CA GLY A 29 6.87 -13.00 3.13
C GLY A 29 6.78 -13.40 1.66
N SER A 30 6.43 -14.67 1.38
CA SER A 30 6.24 -15.20 0.02
C SER A 30 4.76 -15.15 -0.34
N PRO A 31 4.34 -14.47 -1.41
CA PRO A 31 2.94 -14.43 -1.80
C PRO A 31 2.44 -15.80 -2.30
N ASN A 32 1.14 -16.01 -2.23
CA ASN A 32 0.46 -17.23 -2.71
C ASN A 32 0.13 -17.17 -4.20
N HIS A 33 0.76 -16.27 -4.94
CA HIS A 33 0.61 -16.09 -6.39
C HIS A 33 1.97 -15.88 -7.05
N ALA A 34 2.01 -15.90 -8.38
CA ALA A 34 3.22 -15.59 -9.14
C ALA A 34 3.61 -14.12 -8.94
N ILE A 35 4.91 -13.86 -8.87
CA ILE A 35 5.46 -12.50 -8.80
C ILE A 35 6.20 -12.16 -10.09
N GLY A 36 6.39 -10.87 -10.34
CA GLY A 36 7.21 -10.38 -11.44
C GLY A 36 8.68 -10.76 -11.31
N GLN A 37 9.43 -10.55 -12.36
CA GLN A 37 10.88 -10.77 -12.34
C GLN A 37 11.57 -9.69 -11.49
N PHE A 38 12.35 -10.13 -10.50
CA PHE A 38 13.22 -9.28 -9.69
C PHE A 38 14.62 -9.90 -9.63
N PRO A 39 15.70 -9.11 -9.94
CA PRO A 39 15.69 -7.68 -10.30
C PRO A 39 15.08 -7.41 -11.67
N ASN A 40 14.61 -6.16 -11.87
CA ASN A 40 14.15 -5.64 -13.14
C ASN A 40 14.71 -4.23 -13.38
N ARG A 41 14.34 -3.60 -14.52
CA ARG A 41 14.87 -2.28 -14.90
C ARG A 41 14.61 -1.18 -13.87
N GLY A 42 13.47 -1.23 -13.16
CA GLY A 42 13.09 -0.24 -12.14
C GLY A 42 13.45 -0.66 -10.71
N ASN A 43 13.80 -1.95 -10.51
CA ASN A 43 14.08 -2.49 -9.19
C ASN A 43 15.29 -3.42 -9.22
N PRO A 44 16.45 -3.03 -8.65
CA PRO A 44 17.67 -3.84 -8.65
C PRO A 44 17.69 -4.96 -7.60
N ASN A 45 16.67 -5.03 -6.73
CA ASN A 45 16.64 -5.94 -5.59
C ASN A 45 16.19 -7.35 -6.01
N ARG A 46 16.63 -8.36 -5.27
CA ARG A 46 16.21 -9.76 -5.44
C ARG A 46 15.22 -10.12 -4.35
N PHE A 47 14.18 -10.83 -4.72
CA PHE A 47 13.25 -11.43 -3.75
C PHE A 47 14.01 -12.41 -2.83
N LYS A 48 13.67 -12.37 -1.54
CA LYS A 48 14.14 -13.32 -0.53
C LYS A 48 13.00 -13.60 0.43
N SER A 49 12.79 -14.87 0.76
CA SER A 49 11.91 -15.25 1.86
C SER A 49 12.36 -14.57 3.15
N GLN A 50 11.41 -14.18 3.98
CA GLN A 50 11.60 -13.40 5.19
C GLN A 50 11.12 -14.20 6.41
N ASN A 51 11.37 -13.68 7.58
CA ASN A 51 10.72 -14.08 8.81
C ASN A 51 9.93 -12.87 9.32
N VAL A 52 8.68 -12.76 8.88
CA VAL A 52 7.78 -11.66 9.24
C VAL A 52 6.95 -12.11 10.44
N LYS A 53 6.93 -11.32 11.49
CA LYS A 53 5.98 -11.46 12.60
C LYS A 53 5.46 -10.08 12.99
N ILE A 54 4.15 -9.89 12.83
CA ILE A 54 3.46 -8.64 13.17
C ILE A 54 2.32 -8.99 14.10
N CYS A 55 2.28 -8.34 15.25
CA CYS A 55 1.16 -8.42 16.18
C CYS A 55 0.47 -7.06 16.27
N VAL A 56 -0.83 -7.05 16.08
CA VAL A 56 -1.70 -5.86 16.13
C VAL A 56 -2.80 -6.08 17.15
N ASP A 57 -3.47 -5.03 17.59
CA ASP A 57 -4.62 -5.16 18.50
C ASP A 57 -5.69 -6.05 17.87
N ALA A 58 -6.18 -7.05 18.60
CA ALA A 58 -7.25 -7.95 18.15
C ALA A 58 -8.65 -7.34 18.34
N ARG A 59 -8.76 -6.29 19.16
CA ARG A 59 -10.00 -5.56 19.46
C ARG A 59 -9.78 -4.05 19.39
N PRO A 60 -9.39 -3.52 18.21
CA PRO A 60 -9.05 -2.12 18.05
C PRO A 60 -10.25 -1.21 18.36
N SER A 61 -9.97 -0.01 18.83
CA SER A 61 -10.95 1.03 19.08
C SER A 61 -10.54 2.34 18.42
N ILE A 62 -11.52 3.13 17.99
CA ILE A 62 -11.26 4.46 17.43
C ILE A 62 -10.77 5.37 18.55
N THR A 63 -9.56 5.93 18.40
CA THR A 63 -8.95 6.84 19.37
C THR A 63 -9.23 8.31 19.07
N GLY A 64 -9.73 8.63 17.88
CA GLY A 64 -9.88 9.99 17.36
C GLY A 64 -8.56 10.69 17.02
N ARG A 65 -7.44 9.97 17.05
CA ARG A 65 -6.13 10.47 16.63
C ARG A 65 -5.74 9.85 15.32
N ILE A 66 -5.32 10.69 14.38
CA ILE A 66 -4.76 10.25 13.10
C ILE A 66 -3.24 10.28 13.24
N ASP A 67 -2.60 9.12 13.14
CA ASP A 67 -1.14 8.98 13.12
C ASP A 67 -0.68 8.57 11.72
N ARG A 68 0.09 9.43 11.07
CA ARG A 68 0.61 9.18 9.72
C ARG A 68 1.98 8.51 9.83
N ARG A 69 1.99 7.20 9.87
CA ARG A 69 3.22 6.39 9.91
C ARG A 69 3.67 6.01 8.51
N SER A 70 4.97 6.11 8.27
CA SER A 70 5.58 5.90 6.94
C SER A 70 5.99 4.44 6.66
N ASN A 71 5.91 3.51 7.61
CA ASN A 71 6.60 2.22 7.54
C ASN A 71 5.67 0.99 7.47
N GLY A 72 4.72 1.04 6.57
CA GLY A 72 3.78 -0.06 6.37
C GLY A 72 2.45 0.22 7.04
N SER A 73 1.38 0.08 6.28
CA SER A 73 0.03 0.37 6.72
C SER A 73 -0.67 -0.87 7.28
N GLY A 74 -0.14 -2.07 7.01
CA GLY A 74 -0.74 -3.32 7.47
C GLY A 74 -0.11 -4.55 6.86
N ILE A 75 -0.79 -5.67 7.03
CA ILE A 75 -0.40 -6.99 6.51
C ILE A 75 -1.64 -7.72 5.99
N THR A 76 -1.51 -8.36 4.82
CA THR A 76 -2.61 -9.15 4.24
C THR A 76 -2.84 -10.47 5.00
N ILE A 77 -4.01 -11.09 4.78
CA ILE A 77 -4.29 -12.43 5.30
C ILE A 77 -3.37 -13.51 4.69
N THR A 78 -2.67 -13.19 3.61
CA THR A 78 -1.65 -14.05 2.96
C THR A 78 -0.23 -13.75 3.45
N GLY A 79 -0.08 -12.85 4.43
CA GLY A 79 1.19 -12.55 5.10
C GLY A 79 2.12 -11.59 4.35
N ILE A 80 1.60 -10.81 3.40
CA ILE A 80 2.37 -9.81 2.65
C ILE A 80 2.11 -8.42 3.21
N ILE A 81 3.18 -7.66 3.41
CA ILE A 81 3.13 -6.30 3.95
C ILE A 81 2.45 -5.35 2.96
N LEU A 82 1.62 -4.45 3.47
CA LEU A 82 1.06 -3.30 2.76
C LEU A 82 1.92 -2.07 3.02
N ARG A 83 2.44 -1.45 1.97
CA ARG A 83 3.31 -0.28 2.06
C ARG A 83 3.03 0.68 0.91
N PRO A 84 1.91 1.45 0.97
CA PRO A 84 1.50 2.33 -0.12
C PRO A 84 2.49 3.49 -0.36
N GLY A 85 3.09 4.03 0.70
CA GLY A 85 4.01 5.16 0.60
C GLY A 85 5.40 4.79 0.06
N THR A 86 6.09 5.78 -0.48
CA THR A 86 7.49 5.66 -0.90
C THR A 86 8.43 6.43 0.03
N ALA A 87 9.72 6.11 -0.03
CA ALA A 87 10.75 6.88 0.65
C ALA A 87 11.32 8.02 -0.19
N ASP A 88 10.83 8.19 -1.43
CA ASP A 88 11.37 9.11 -2.41
C ASP A 88 10.56 10.41 -2.44
N TRP A 89 11.28 11.53 -2.37
CA TRP A 89 10.74 12.89 -2.38
C TRP A 89 11.32 13.65 -3.56
N TYR A 90 10.56 14.58 -4.11
CA TYR A 90 11.09 15.44 -5.17
C TYR A 90 12.37 16.14 -4.72
N ASP A 91 13.38 16.08 -5.55
CA ASP A 91 14.68 16.71 -5.31
C ASP A 91 15.30 17.13 -6.64
N ASN A 92 15.26 18.45 -6.90
CA ASN A 92 15.78 19.02 -8.14
C ASN A 92 17.32 18.94 -8.22
N SER A 93 18.01 18.71 -7.12
CA SER A 93 19.47 18.56 -7.09
C SER A 93 19.92 17.14 -7.42
N SER A 94 19.01 16.17 -7.28
CA SER A 94 19.28 14.78 -7.57
C SER A 94 19.25 14.51 -9.07
N PRO A 95 20.23 13.77 -9.65
CA PRO A 95 20.19 13.36 -11.05
C PRO A 95 18.96 12.55 -11.45
N ARG A 96 18.29 11.93 -10.46
CA ARG A 96 17.05 11.18 -10.67
C ARG A 96 15.79 12.04 -10.52
N GLY A 97 15.91 13.31 -10.07
CA GLY A 97 14.79 14.19 -9.75
C GLY A 97 14.12 13.87 -8.42
N PHE A 98 14.64 12.92 -7.63
CA PHE A 98 14.13 12.55 -6.31
C PHE A 98 15.24 11.95 -5.43
N SER A 99 15.05 12.07 -4.13
CA SER A 99 15.93 11.55 -3.10
C SER A 99 15.15 11.23 -1.81
N ARG A 100 15.84 10.92 -0.73
CA ARG A 100 15.21 10.75 0.60
C ARG A 100 15.08 12.04 1.40
N ASP A 101 15.50 13.16 0.84
CA ASP A 101 15.32 14.46 1.45
C ASP A 101 13.86 14.91 1.32
N ARG A 102 13.23 15.14 2.48
CA ARG A 102 11.82 15.52 2.59
C ARG A 102 11.57 17.02 2.48
N SER A 103 12.60 17.84 2.33
CA SER A 103 12.53 19.29 2.38
C SER A 103 11.62 19.91 1.33
N SER A 104 11.44 19.25 0.19
CA SER A 104 10.52 19.71 -0.86
C SER A 104 9.05 19.62 -0.45
N GLY A 105 8.70 18.73 0.48
CA GLY A 105 7.31 18.45 0.85
C GLY A 105 6.51 17.68 -0.20
N TRP A 106 7.14 17.21 -1.31
CA TRP A 106 6.50 16.47 -2.39
C TRP A 106 6.95 15.02 -2.40
N ASN A 107 6.12 14.14 -1.87
CA ASN A 107 6.42 12.71 -1.77
C ASN A 107 5.93 11.95 -3.02
N LEU A 108 6.79 11.16 -3.66
CA LEU A 108 6.40 10.35 -4.81
C LEU A 108 5.33 9.33 -4.43
N GLU A 109 4.25 9.29 -5.25
CA GLU A 109 3.24 8.26 -5.13
C GLU A 109 3.71 6.95 -5.81
N GLY A 110 3.66 5.84 -5.06
CA GLY A 110 4.15 4.54 -5.53
C GLY A 110 3.41 3.98 -6.73
N MET A 111 2.12 4.26 -6.84
CA MET A 111 1.26 3.86 -7.96
C MET A 111 1.09 4.96 -9.00
N GLY A 112 1.74 6.11 -8.80
CA GLY A 112 1.64 7.29 -9.67
C GLY A 112 2.23 7.08 -11.07
N PRO A 113 1.89 7.95 -12.04
CA PRO A 113 2.27 7.78 -13.45
C PRO A 113 3.78 7.86 -13.71
N LYS A 114 4.53 8.47 -12.80
CA LYS A 114 6.00 8.55 -12.87
C LYS A 114 6.70 7.56 -11.94
N ASN A 115 5.99 6.52 -11.55
CA ASN A 115 6.52 5.45 -10.74
C ASN A 115 7.77 4.83 -11.38
N THR A 116 8.84 4.79 -10.60
CA THR A 116 10.13 4.19 -10.97
C THR A 116 10.48 2.97 -10.11
N LEU A 117 9.52 2.47 -9.33
CA LEU A 117 9.73 1.41 -8.34
C LEU A 117 9.92 0.02 -8.95
N GLY A 118 9.62 -0.13 -10.25
CA GLY A 118 9.69 -1.43 -10.93
C GLY A 118 8.66 -2.41 -10.39
N LEU A 119 7.44 -1.92 -10.15
CA LEU A 119 6.32 -2.75 -9.71
C LEU A 119 6.02 -3.84 -10.73
N ASP A 120 5.58 -4.98 -10.24
CA ASP A 120 5.01 -6.05 -11.06
C ASP A 120 3.50 -5.84 -11.28
N LEU A 121 2.85 -6.81 -11.94
CA LEU A 121 1.41 -6.75 -12.21
C LEU A 121 0.53 -6.90 -10.95
N GLU A 122 1.14 -7.27 -9.85
CA GLU A 122 0.48 -7.40 -8.56
C GLU A 122 0.60 -6.10 -7.72
N ASN A 123 0.98 -4.97 -8.37
CA ASN A 123 1.15 -3.69 -7.70
C ASN A 123 2.17 -3.74 -6.55
N ALA A 124 3.21 -4.53 -6.72
CA ALA A 124 4.20 -4.82 -5.69
C ALA A 124 5.62 -4.79 -6.22
N HIS A 125 6.56 -4.68 -5.32
CA HIS A 125 7.97 -4.85 -5.60
C HIS A 125 8.76 -5.35 -4.40
N VAL A 126 10.09 -5.44 -4.56
CA VAL A 126 11.01 -5.97 -3.56
C VAL A 126 11.87 -4.84 -2.99
N ASP A 127 11.95 -4.70 -1.66
CA ASP A 127 12.86 -3.74 -1.03
C ASP A 127 14.31 -4.22 -1.01
N ASN A 128 15.24 -3.38 -0.52
CA ASN A 128 16.67 -3.67 -0.47
C ASN A 128 17.05 -4.84 0.45
N ARG A 129 16.13 -5.33 1.27
CA ARG A 129 16.32 -6.53 2.11
C ARG A 129 15.74 -7.79 1.49
N GLY A 130 15.05 -7.65 0.37
CA GLY A 130 14.40 -8.75 -0.33
C GLY A 130 12.94 -8.94 0.03
N LEU A 131 12.33 -8.02 0.81
CA LEU A 131 10.94 -8.10 1.23
C LEU A 131 10.00 -7.66 0.10
N TYR A 132 9.15 -8.58 -0.36
CA TYR A 132 8.06 -8.27 -1.28
C TYR A 132 6.91 -7.59 -0.53
N HIS A 133 6.36 -6.52 -1.10
CA HIS A 133 5.27 -5.77 -0.47
C HIS A 133 4.40 -5.07 -1.51
N TYR A 134 3.13 -4.86 -1.18
CA TYR A 134 2.15 -4.22 -2.05
C TYR A 134 2.13 -2.70 -1.88
N HIS A 135 2.04 -1.97 -2.99
CA HIS A 135 1.73 -0.54 -3.06
C HIS A 135 0.26 -0.27 -3.39
N GLY A 136 -0.39 -1.19 -4.08
CA GLY A 136 -1.80 -1.18 -4.40
C GLY A 136 -2.41 -2.58 -4.28
N VAL A 137 -3.71 -2.70 -4.51
CA VAL A 137 -4.42 -3.99 -4.45
C VAL A 137 -3.85 -4.94 -5.49
N SER A 138 -3.41 -6.13 -5.06
CA SER A 138 -2.96 -7.20 -5.95
C SER A 138 -4.18 -7.83 -6.63
N PRO A 139 -4.24 -7.88 -7.98
CA PRO A 139 -5.31 -8.56 -8.69
C PRO A 139 -5.46 -10.04 -8.32
N SER A 140 -4.34 -10.75 -8.17
CA SER A 140 -4.35 -12.16 -7.78
C SER A 140 -4.87 -12.37 -6.36
N LEU A 141 -4.43 -11.53 -5.41
CA LEU A 141 -4.95 -11.56 -4.05
C LEU A 141 -6.45 -11.26 -4.03
N ALA A 142 -6.89 -10.17 -4.68
CA ALA A 142 -8.30 -9.79 -4.76
C ALA A 142 -9.18 -10.92 -5.31
N SER A 143 -8.72 -11.59 -6.37
CA SER A 143 -9.43 -12.71 -6.99
C SER A 143 -9.50 -13.98 -6.12
N SER A 144 -8.55 -14.13 -5.19
CA SER A 144 -8.46 -15.29 -4.29
C SER A 144 -9.20 -15.12 -2.97
N LEU A 145 -9.71 -13.93 -2.68
CA LEU A 145 -10.42 -13.66 -1.42
C LEU A 145 -11.71 -14.50 -1.33
N ASN A 146 -11.88 -15.18 -0.21
CA ASN A 146 -13.16 -15.77 0.18
C ASN A 146 -13.89 -14.74 1.08
N GLY A 147 -14.68 -13.85 0.48
CA GLY A 147 -15.29 -12.70 1.14
C GLY A 147 -14.51 -11.40 0.85
N THR A 148 -14.50 -10.47 1.78
CA THR A 148 -13.97 -9.12 1.57
C THR A 148 -12.72 -8.80 2.41
N LEU A 149 -12.39 -9.61 3.41
CA LEU A 149 -11.25 -9.38 4.29
C LEU A 149 -9.93 -9.55 3.52
N LEU A 150 -9.20 -8.45 3.38
CA LEU A 150 -7.90 -8.43 2.71
C LEU A 150 -6.74 -8.54 3.70
N GLY A 151 -6.88 -7.97 4.89
CA GLY A 151 -5.80 -7.96 5.88
C GLY A 151 -6.15 -7.17 7.14
N TYR A 152 -5.11 -6.81 7.87
CA TYR A 152 -5.21 -6.04 9.11
C TYR A 152 -4.26 -4.86 9.06
N ALA A 153 -4.74 -3.70 9.48
CA ALA A 153 -3.98 -2.48 9.60
C ALA A 153 -3.04 -2.52 10.82
N ALA A 154 -2.06 -1.63 10.85
CA ALA A 154 -1.08 -1.56 11.92
C ALA A 154 -1.70 -1.19 13.29
N ASP A 155 -2.88 -0.58 13.30
CA ASP A 155 -3.68 -0.29 14.50
C ASP A 155 -4.67 -1.41 14.87
N GLY A 156 -4.68 -2.51 14.11
CA GLY A 156 -5.50 -3.70 14.35
C GLY A 156 -6.84 -3.74 13.63
N HIS A 157 -7.32 -2.64 13.07
CA HIS A 157 -8.57 -2.63 12.30
C HIS A 157 -8.46 -3.53 11.05
N GLU A 158 -9.58 -4.15 10.68
CA GLU A 158 -9.67 -4.94 9.46
C GLU A 158 -9.53 -4.03 8.23
N ILE A 159 -8.89 -4.56 7.18
CA ILE A 159 -8.84 -3.96 5.85
C ILE A 159 -9.64 -4.85 4.92
N HIS A 160 -10.66 -4.29 4.30
CA HIS A 160 -11.51 -4.99 3.34
C HIS A 160 -11.26 -4.51 1.92
N TYR A 161 -11.57 -5.36 0.94
CA TYR A 161 -11.61 -5.00 -0.47
C TYR A 161 -12.94 -5.46 -1.07
N THR A 162 -13.65 -4.55 -1.71
CA THR A 162 -14.99 -4.81 -2.27
C THR A 162 -15.11 -4.36 -3.73
N GLY A 163 -13.97 -4.11 -4.39
CA GLY A 163 -13.95 -3.50 -5.71
C GLY A 163 -14.58 -2.10 -5.69
N GLU A 164 -15.34 -1.77 -6.71
CA GLU A 164 -15.93 -0.45 -6.89
C GLU A 164 -17.03 -0.06 -5.87
N LYS A 165 -17.48 -0.99 -5.01
CA LYS A 165 -18.55 -0.71 -4.04
C LYS A 165 -18.15 0.34 -3.01
N MET A 166 -16.88 0.31 -2.58
CA MET A 166 -16.32 1.29 -1.64
C MET A 166 -15.32 2.17 -2.38
N GLN A 167 -15.61 3.47 -2.40
CA GLN A 167 -14.87 4.45 -3.19
C GLN A 167 -14.20 5.47 -2.28
N SER A 168 -12.92 5.70 -2.51
CA SER A 168 -12.16 6.75 -1.85
C SER A 168 -12.80 8.12 -2.06
N SER A 169 -12.71 8.99 -1.06
CA SER A 169 -13.07 10.41 -1.18
C SER A 169 -11.88 11.32 -1.48
N TRP A 170 -10.72 10.74 -1.77
CA TRP A 170 -9.57 11.50 -2.27
C TRP A 170 -9.71 11.76 -3.76
N ARG A 171 -9.40 13.00 -4.17
CA ARG A 171 -9.49 13.44 -5.57
C ARG A 171 -8.20 14.09 -6.00
N LEU A 172 -7.85 13.90 -7.26
CA LEU A 172 -6.76 14.64 -7.89
C LEU A 172 -7.14 16.13 -7.92
N LYS A 173 -6.22 17.00 -7.53
CA LYS A 173 -6.41 18.45 -7.61
C LYS A 173 -6.49 18.90 -9.06
N ASN A 174 -7.27 19.93 -9.33
CA ASN A 174 -7.32 20.58 -10.63
C ASN A 174 -6.23 21.66 -10.76
N GLY A 175 -5.70 21.85 -11.98
CA GLY A 175 -4.77 22.92 -12.29
C GLY A 175 -3.31 22.50 -12.18
N THR A 176 -2.46 23.46 -11.80
CA THR A 176 -1.00 23.29 -11.79
C THR A 176 -0.42 23.58 -10.40
N ARG A 177 0.70 22.93 -10.09
CA ARG A 177 1.48 23.20 -8.89
C ARG A 177 2.07 24.61 -8.95
N ALA A 178 1.84 25.39 -7.90
CA ALA A 178 2.29 26.80 -7.84
C ALA A 178 3.80 26.94 -7.61
N THR A 179 4.45 25.90 -7.10
CA THR A 179 5.89 25.86 -6.78
C THR A 179 6.52 24.64 -7.41
N SER A 180 7.84 24.54 -7.35
CA SER A 180 8.58 23.34 -7.75
C SER A 180 8.19 22.13 -6.85
N PRO A 181 7.92 20.97 -7.47
CA PRO A 181 7.93 20.67 -8.90
C PRO A 181 6.72 21.28 -9.63
N PHE A 182 6.99 22.11 -10.64
CA PHE A 182 5.93 22.69 -11.46
C PHE A 182 5.20 21.61 -12.29
N GLY A 183 4.18 22.03 -13.03
CA GLY A 183 3.37 21.15 -13.88
C GLY A 183 2.00 20.88 -13.31
N THR A 184 1.18 20.14 -14.03
CA THR A 184 -0.17 19.80 -13.63
C THR A 184 -0.18 18.81 -12.46
N TYR A 185 -1.22 18.87 -11.65
CA TYR A 185 -1.51 17.80 -10.69
C TYR A 185 -1.89 16.54 -11.46
N ASP A 186 -0.98 15.59 -11.57
CA ASP A 186 -1.10 14.38 -12.39
C ASP A 186 -1.06 13.07 -11.58
N GLY A 187 -0.98 13.18 -10.26
CA GLY A 187 -0.89 12.02 -9.37
C GLY A 187 0.53 11.49 -9.17
N THR A 188 1.53 12.23 -9.65
CA THR A 188 2.94 11.87 -9.42
C THR A 188 3.32 11.92 -7.94
N TYR A 189 2.71 12.82 -7.18
CA TYR A 189 2.99 13.03 -5.76
C TYR A 189 1.73 12.84 -4.91
N ASN A 190 1.90 12.42 -3.68
CA ASN A 190 0.80 12.33 -2.70
C ASN A 190 0.09 13.68 -2.54
N GLU A 191 0.82 14.77 -2.60
CA GLU A 191 0.33 16.14 -2.44
C GLU A 191 -0.48 16.62 -3.66
N ASP A 192 -0.52 15.86 -4.74
CA ASP A 192 -1.41 16.12 -5.87
C ASP A 192 -2.88 15.83 -5.53
N TYR A 193 -3.10 15.07 -4.48
CA TYR A 193 -4.45 14.68 -4.05
C TYR A 193 -4.94 15.54 -2.88
N HIS A 194 -6.25 15.64 -2.73
CA HIS A 194 -6.90 16.20 -1.58
C HIS A 194 -8.17 15.42 -1.21
N TYR A 195 -8.47 15.41 0.07
CA TYR A 195 -9.71 14.81 0.55
C TYR A 195 -10.89 15.73 0.27
N VAL A 196 -11.96 15.17 -0.30
CA VAL A 196 -13.23 15.87 -0.60
C VAL A 196 -14.35 15.08 0.03
N ALA A 197 -14.79 15.50 1.20
CA ALA A 197 -15.85 14.83 1.94
C ALA A 197 -17.11 14.61 1.07
N GLY A 198 -17.62 13.39 1.04
CA GLY A 198 -18.81 13.02 0.28
C GLY A 198 -18.59 12.83 -1.23
N SER A 199 -17.37 12.95 -1.74
CA SER A 199 -17.09 12.63 -3.15
C SER A 199 -16.97 11.12 -3.41
N GLY A 200 -16.72 10.34 -2.39
CA GLY A 200 -16.83 8.89 -2.30
C GLY A 200 -17.64 8.53 -1.05
N ASN A 201 -17.53 7.31 -0.59
CA ASN A 201 -18.22 6.83 0.61
C ASN A 201 -17.27 6.50 1.78
N LEU A 202 -15.97 6.77 1.60
CA LEU A 202 -14.94 6.59 2.61
C LEU A 202 -14.48 7.92 3.22
N ASP A 203 -14.04 7.89 4.47
CA ASP A 203 -13.44 9.03 5.16
C ASP A 203 -12.00 9.33 4.70
N GLU A 204 -11.33 10.28 5.33
CA GLU A 204 -9.97 10.68 4.97
C GLU A 204 -8.92 9.59 5.22
N CYS A 205 -9.21 8.63 6.10
CA CYS A 205 -8.35 7.47 6.38
C CYS A 205 -8.66 6.27 5.47
N ASN A 206 -9.54 6.45 4.47
CA ASN A 206 -10.06 5.38 3.62
C ASN A 206 -10.84 4.32 4.40
N GLY A 207 -11.55 4.74 5.44
CA GLY A 207 -12.34 3.90 6.33
C GLY A 207 -13.83 4.24 6.31
N ALA A 208 -14.63 3.36 6.88
CA ALA A 208 -16.06 3.57 7.13
C ALA A 208 -16.55 2.70 8.28
N LYS A 209 -17.68 3.08 8.88
CA LYS A 209 -18.40 2.20 9.81
C LYS A 209 -19.23 1.20 9.03
N THR A 210 -18.98 -0.08 9.26
CA THR A 210 -19.69 -1.20 8.65
C THR A 210 -20.17 -2.13 9.77
N GLU A 211 -21.48 -2.38 9.87
CA GLU A 211 -22.07 -3.25 10.91
C GLU A 211 -21.64 -2.85 12.33
N GLY A 212 -21.58 -1.54 12.59
CA GLY A 212 -21.22 -0.99 13.91
C GLY A 212 -19.73 -0.99 14.24
N ARG A 213 -18.88 -1.54 13.38
CA ARG A 213 -17.41 -1.54 13.51
C ARG A 213 -16.78 -0.58 12.52
N TYR A 214 -15.66 0.03 12.87
CA TYR A 214 -14.86 0.78 11.93
C TYR A 214 -13.89 -0.17 11.21
N VAL A 215 -13.85 -0.08 9.89
CA VAL A 215 -12.97 -0.87 9.03
C VAL A 215 -12.35 0.02 7.96
N TYR A 216 -11.16 -0.30 7.52
CA TYR A 216 -10.54 0.31 6.36
C TYR A 216 -10.93 -0.43 5.09
N TYR A 217 -10.87 0.29 3.98
CA TYR A 217 -11.08 -0.28 2.66
C TYR A 217 -9.87 -0.02 1.77
N ALA A 218 -9.32 -1.10 1.18
CA ALA A 218 -8.44 -0.97 0.05
C ALA A 218 -9.25 -0.55 -1.19
N THR A 219 -8.71 0.33 -2.01
CA THR A 219 -9.37 0.87 -3.20
C THR A 219 -8.45 0.81 -4.42
N ASP A 220 -9.02 0.78 -5.62
CA ASP A 220 -8.25 0.80 -6.87
C ASP A 220 -7.75 2.21 -7.23
N THR A 221 -8.17 3.22 -6.47
CA THR A 221 -7.75 4.61 -6.61
C THR A 221 -7.03 5.08 -5.33
N TYR A 222 -6.30 6.19 -5.45
CA TYR A 222 -5.61 6.79 -4.30
C TYR A 222 -6.55 6.98 -3.09
N PRO A 223 -6.14 6.63 -1.90
CA PRO A 223 -4.78 6.28 -1.45
C PRO A 223 -4.44 4.77 -1.50
N PHE A 224 -5.18 3.95 -2.22
CA PHE A 224 -5.05 2.50 -2.42
C PHE A 224 -5.26 1.70 -1.14
N PHE A 225 -4.56 2.05 -0.07
CA PHE A 225 -4.73 1.54 1.29
C PHE A 225 -4.97 2.71 2.25
N GLN A 226 -5.20 2.42 3.53
CA GLN A 226 -5.29 3.47 4.54
C GLN A 226 -3.97 4.27 4.61
N GLY A 227 -4.07 5.59 4.56
CA GLY A 227 -2.91 6.48 4.64
C GLY A 227 -2.62 7.01 6.04
N ALA A 228 -3.49 6.72 7.00
CA ALA A 228 -3.40 7.20 8.39
C ALA A 228 -4.13 6.24 9.33
N PHE A 229 -3.82 6.29 10.61
CA PHE A 229 -4.39 5.45 11.67
C PHE A 229 -4.94 6.30 12.81
#